data_0fb2725e4866af6ab64cab3d07423511
#
_entry.id   0fb2725e4866af6ab64cab3d07423511
#
_cell.length_a   1.000
_cell.length_b   1.000
_cell.length_c   1.000
_cell.angle_alpha   90.00
_cell.angle_beta   90.00
_cell.angle_gamma   90.00
#
_symmetry.space_group_name_H-M   'P 1'
#
loop_
_entity.id
_entity.type
_entity.pdbx_description
1 polymer ?
#
loop_
_entity_poly.entity_id
_entity_poly.type
_entity_poly.pdbx_seq_one_letter_code
_entity_poly.pdbx_strand_id
1 'polypeptide(L)'
;MEYQEIIYLVSKTLEEDAIGNIKPSSFQLTKRYAKKQSVRTNEFYSAVETGLTPSVEFVMKRLDYDGQMELDWNNTRYSVIRTIDPKNKFDIVLVCAKKMGINGVQISA
;
A
#
# COMPACT_ATOMS: atom_id res chain seq x y z
N MET A 1 4.34 -21.01 -3.45
CA MET A 1 4.48 -19.54 -3.51
C MET A 1 5.15 -19.06 -2.24
N GLU A 2 6.18 -18.29 -2.37
CA GLU A 2 6.94 -17.86 -1.22
C GLU A 2 6.77 -16.38 -0.95
N TYR A 3 6.45 -16.05 0.30
CA TYR A 3 6.27 -14.68 0.75
C TYR A 3 7.61 -14.24 1.33
N GLN A 4 8.52 -13.77 0.47
CA GLN A 4 9.90 -13.47 0.84
C GLN A 4 10.19 -11.99 1.08
N GLU A 5 9.32 -11.11 0.61
CA GLU A 5 9.51 -9.68 0.82
C GLU A 5 8.91 -9.26 2.13
N ILE A 6 9.57 -8.34 2.80
CA ILE A 6 9.05 -7.77 4.04
C ILE A 6 8.47 -6.40 3.73
N ILE A 7 7.20 -6.23 4.05
CA ILE A 7 6.53 -4.94 3.93
C ILE A 7 6.02 -4.52 5.30
N TYR A 8 5.84 -3.23 5.49
CA TYR A 8 5.26 -2.67 6.70
C TYR A 8 3.99 -1.94 6.32
N LEU A 9 2.86 -2.49 6.72
CA LEU A 9 1.56 -1.85 6.48
C LEU A 9 1.41 -0.67 7.42
N VAL A 10 1.03 0.47 6.88
CA VAL A 10 0.91 1.71 7.66
C VAL A 10 -0.52 1.88 8.11
N SER A 11 -0.72 1.87 9.41
CA SER A 11 -2.02 2.14 10.03
C SER A 11 -1.96 3.51 10.69
N LYS A 12 -3.02 4.28 10.54
CA LYS A 12 -3.12 5.62 11.13
C LYS A 12 -4.20 5.61 12.19
N THR A 13 -3.88 6.12 13.36
CA THR A 13 -4.87 6.36 14.40
C THR A 13 -5.38 7.78 14.25
N LEU A 14 -6.70 7.93 14.13
CA LEU A 14 -7.33 9.23 13.98
C LEU A 14 -7.80 9.71 15.34
N GLU A 15 -7.65 11.00 15.59
CA GLU A 15 -8.02 11.61 16.85
C GLU A 15 -8.76 12.91 16.58
N GLU A 16 -9.85 13.13 17.30
CA GLU A 16 -10.63 14.34 17.19
C GLU A 16 -10.08 15.36 18.17
N ASP A 17 -9.79 16.57 17.69
CA ASP A 17 -9.29 17.63 18.57
C ASP A 17 -10.44 18.36 19.28
N ALA A 18 -10.10 19.38 20.08
CA ALA A 18 -11.07 20.08 20.91
C ALA A 18 -12.14 20.82 20.11
N ILE A 19 -11.90 21.09 18.83
CA ILE A 19 -12.87 21.81 17.99
C ILE A 19 -13.49 20.88 16.94
N GLY A 20 -13.29 19.58 17.06
CA GLY A 20 -13.95 18.61 16.21
C GLY A 20 -13.21 18.23 14.94
N ASN A 21 -12.00 18.73 14.72
CA ASN A 21 -11.21 18.34 13.56
C ASN A 21 -10.59 16.98 13.78
N ILE A 22 -10.65 16.14 12.75
CA ILE A 22 -10.06 14.80 12.79
C ILE A 22 -8.68 14.87 12.13
N LYS A 23 -7.68 14.38 12.84
CA LYS A 23 -6.30 14.36 12.36
C LYS A 23 -5.59 13.09 12.79
N PRO A 24 -4.55 12.64 12.06
CA PRO A 24 -3.78 11.48 12.50
C PRO A 24 -3.04 11.80 13.79
N SER A 25 -3.25 11.00 14.82
CA SER A 25 -2.53 11.16 16.08
C SER A 25 -1.26 10.32 16.13
N SER A 26 -1.23 9.21 15.41
CA SER A 26 -0.06 8.35 15.37
C SER A 26 -0.09 7.44 14.15
N PHE A 27 1.07 6.89 13.83
CA PHE A 27 1.23 5.89 12.78
C PHE A 27 1.74 4.61 13.41
N GLN A 28 1.25 3.50 12.94
CA GLN A 28 1.72 2.19 13.38
C GLN A 28 2.13 1.39 12.15
N LEU A 29 3.32 0.81 12.22
CA LEU A 29 3.84 -0.04 11.16
C LEU A 29 3.66 -1.50 11.57
N THR A 30 3.02 -2.28 10.72
CA THR A 30 2.79 -3.70 10.97
C THR A 30 3.57 -4.51 9.96
N LYS A 31 4.54 -5.28 10.45
CA LYS A 31 5.39 -6.11 9.60
C LYS A 31 4.58 -7.27 9.02
N ARG A 32 4.66 -7.45 7.71
CA ARG A 32 4.02 -8.56 7.03
C ARG A 32 4.94 -9.09 5.94
N TYR A 33 4.71 -10.33 5.56
CA TYR A 33 5.46 -10.96 4.48
C TYR A 33 4.60 -10.99 3.22
N ALA A 34 5.23 -10.70 2.09
CA ALA A 34 4.53 -10.62 0.83
C ALA A 34 5.40 -11.15 -0.30
N LYS A 35 4.78 -11.45 -1.42
CA LYS A 35 5.48 -11.79 -2.65
C LYS A 35 5.38 -10.59 -3.58
N LYS A 36 6.51 -10.16 -4.12
CA LYS A 36 6.56 -9.05 -5.08
C LYS A 36 6.37 -9.60 -6.48
N GLN A 37 5.61 -8.90 -7.30
CA GLN A 37 5.46 -9.25 -8.71
C GLN A 37 5.33 -7.99 -9.56
N SER A 38 5.52 -8.15 -10.87
CA SER A 38 5.40 -7.04 -11.81
C SER A 38 3.95 -6.62 -11.99
N VAL A 39 3.75 -5.33 -12.27
CA VAL A 39 2.41 -4.80 -12.52
C VAL A 39 1.86 -5.39 -13.81
N ARG A 40 0.60 -5.80 -13.78
CA ARG A 40 -0.09 -6.31 -14.96
C ARG A 40 -0.38 -5.16 -15.93
N THR A 41 -0.38 -5.49 -17.23
CA THR A 41 -0.58 -4.48 -18.26
C THR A 41 -1.90 -3.74 -18.11
N ASN A 42 -2.99 -4.44 -17.86
CA ASN A 42 -4.29 -3.80 -17.71
C ASN A 42 -4.36 -2.91 -16.48
N GLU A 43 -3.64 -3.25 -15.41
CA GLU A 43 -3.57 -2.41 -14.23
C GLU A 43 -2.80 -1.12 -14.51
N PHE A 44 -1.73 -1.22 -15.30
CA PHE A 44 -0.97 -0.04 -15.69
C PHE A 44 -1.84 0.97 -16.43
N TYR A 45 -2.61 0.52 -17.43
CA TYR A 45 -3.46 1.42 -18.19
C TYR A 45 -4.58 2.03 -17.35
N SER A 46 -5.18 1.24 -16.46
CA SER A 46 -6.23 1.76 -15.58
C SER A 46 -5.70 2.86 -14.67
N ALA A 47 -4.48 2.70 -14.16
CA ALA A 47 -3.91 3.67 -13.25
C ALA A 47 -3.49 4.96 -13.96
N VAL A 48 -3.07 4.88 -15.20
CA VAL A 48 -2.69 6.07 -15.98
C VAL A 48 -3.84 7.06 -16.08
N GLU A 49 -5.07 6.57 -16.18
CA GLU A 49 -6.25 7.43 -16.23
C GLU A 49 -6.45 8.24 -14.97
N THR A 50 -5.97 7.76 -13.83
CA THR A 50 -6.09 8.46 -12.57
C THR A 50 -4.85 9.31 -12.24
N GLY A 51 -3.86 9.33 -13.13
CA GLY A 51 -2.63 10.06 -12.89
C GLY A 51 -1.65 9.35 -11.99
N LEU A 52 -1.93 8.12 -11.59
CA LEU A 52 -1.04 7.31 -10.76
C LEU A 52 -0.33 6.30 -11.64
N THR A 53 0.95 6.08 -11.36
CA THR A 53 1.75 5.12 -12.10
C THR A 53 2.07 3.94 -11.19
N PRO A 54 1.45 2.76 -11.43
CA PRO A 54 1.75 1.60 -10.60
C PRO A 54 3.18 1.15 -10.85
N SER A 55 3.88 0.82 -9.76
CA SER A 55 5.28 0.42 -9.85
C SER A 55 5.50 -1.02 -9.41
N VAL A 56 4.63 -1.57 -8.59
CA VAL A 56 4.82 -2.92 -8.06
C VAL A 56 3.50 -3.47 -7.55
N GLU A 57 3.37 -4.80 -7.57
CA GLU A 57 2.27 -5.51 -6.91
C GLU A 57 2.84 -6.39 -5.82
N PHE A 58 2.15 -6.43 -4.69
CA PHE A 58 2.48 -7.34 -3.60
C PHE A 58 1.32 -8.29 -3.38
N VAL A 59 1.66 -9.57 -3.30
CA VAL A 59 0.68 -10.61 -2.96
C VAL A 59 0.92 -11.00 -1.52
N MET A 60 -0.10 -10.90 -0.69
CA MET A 60 0.01 -11.28 0.71
C MET A 60 -1.21 -12.07 1.13
N LYS A 61 -1.17 -12.64 2.32
CA LYS A 61 -2.32 -13.38 2.83
C LYS A 61 -3.45 -12.41 3.15
N ARG A 62 -4.64 -12.74 2.68
CA ARG A 62 -5.81 -11.89 2.88
C ARG A 62 -6.07 -11.59 4.36
N LEU A 63 -5.87 -12.58 5.22
CA LEU A 63 -6.11 -12.41 6.64
C LEU A 63 -5.13 -11.43 7.30
N ASP A 64 -4.01 -11.17 6.67
CA ASP A 64 -3.00 -10.26 7.19
C ASP A 64 -3.19 -8.82 6.74
N TYR A 65 -4.09 -8.59 5.79
CA TYR A 65 -4.36 -7.24 5.26
C TYR A 65 -5.67 -6.71 5.85
N ASP A 66 -5.62 -5.50 6.37
CA ASP A 66 -6.77 -4.88 7.04
C ASP A 66 -7.12 -3.52 6.43
N GLY A 67 -6.99 -3.40 5.11
CA GLY A 67 -7.44 -2.20 4.41
C GLY A 67 -6.47 -1.04 4.45
N GLN A 68 -5.25 -1.24 4.88
CA GLN A 68 -4.26 -0.16 4.92
C GLN A 68 -4.00 0.39 3.51
N MET A 69 -3.95 1.71 3.39
CA MET A 69 -3.80 2.38 2.11
C MET A 69 -2.36 2.71 1.76
N GLU A 70 -1.44 2.49 2.68
CA GLU A 70 -0.02 2.75 2.48
C GLU A 70 0.81 1.63 3.06
N LEU A 71 1.97 1.42 2.48
CA LEU A 71 2.93 0.46 3.01
C LEU A 71 4.35 0.94 2.72
N ASP A 72 5.30 0.43 3.48
CA ASP A 72 6.72 0.66 3.26
C ASP A 72 7.37 -0.62 2.81
N TRP A 73 8.18 -0.53 1.77
CA TRP A 73 8.99 -1.62 1.29
C TRP A 73 10.33 -1.06 0.85
N ASN A 74 11.41 -1.67 1.31
CA ASN A 74 12.76 -1.30 0.92
C ASN A 74 13.03 0.20 1.15
N ASN A 75 12.60 0.71 2.31
CA ASN A 75 12.77 2.11 2.72
C ASN A 75 12.04 3.11 1.83
N THR A 76 11.02 2.66 1.12
CA THR A 76 10.23 3.51 0.24
C THR A 76 8.76 3.39 0.60
N ARG A 77 8.07 4.51 0.70
CA ARG A 77 6.64 4.54 0.94
C ARG A 77 5.88 4.34 -0.37
N TYR A 78 4.89 3.47 -0.34
CA TYR A 78 4.01 3.20 -1.47
C TYR A 78 2.57 3.45 -1.08
N SER A 79 1.77 3.93 -2.03
CA SER A 79 0.32 4.01 -1.86
C SER A 79 -0.32 2.79 -2.50
N VAL A 80 -1.28 2.19 -1.82
CA VAL A 80 -2.07 1.09 -2.38
C VAL A 80 -3.15 1.72 -3.26
N ILE A 81 -3.00 1.58 -4.58
CA ILE A 81 -3.93 2.17 -5.54
C ILE A 81 -5.23 1.39 -5.56
N ARG A 82 -5.14 0.06 -5.54
CA ARG A 82 -6.29 -0.81 -5.51
C ARG A 82 -5.86 -2.20 -5.04
N THR A 83 -6.85 -3.01 -4.70
CA THR A 83 -6.63 -4.41 -4.36
C THR A 83 -7.32 -5.29 -5.39
N ILE A 84 -6.76 -6.48 -5.60
CA ILE A 84 -7.32 -7.47 -6.51
C ILE A 84 -7.50 -8.75 -5.75
N ASP A 85 -8.68 -9.37 -5.89
CA ASP A 85 -8.95 -10.68 -5.33
C ASP A 85 -8.60 -11.73 -6.38
N PRO A 86 -7.52 -12.49 -6.19
CA PRO A 86 -7.23 -13.60 -7.11
C PRO A 86 -8.25 -14.71 -6.91
N LYS A 87 -8.28 -15.68 -7.83
CA LYS A 87 -9.17 -16.84 -7.72
C LYS A 87 -8.92 -17.62 -6.43
N ASN A 88 -7.70 -17.58 -5.96
CA ASN A 88 -7.30 -18.14 -4.69
C ASN A 88 -7.84 -17.24 -3.57
N LYS A 89 -8.65 -17.81 -2.69
CA LYS A 89 -9.30 -17.05 -1.62
C LYS A 89 -8.38 -16.70 -0.45
N PHE A 90 -7.16 -17.22 -0.45
CA PHE A 90 -6.23 -17.02 0.66
C PHE A 90 -5.38 -15.78 0.49
N ASP A 91 -5.27 -15.26 -0.71
CA ASP A 91 -4.37 -14.16 -1.02
C ASP A 91 -5.14 -12.91 -1.44
N ILE A 92 -4.47 -11.78 -1.33
CA ILE A 92 -4.93 -10.50 -1.87
C ILE A 92 -3.74 -9.85 -2.57
N VAL A 93 -4.00 -9.18 -3.69
CA VAL A 93 -2.97 -8.47 -4.44
C VAL A 93 -3.13 -6.98 -4.19
N LEU A 94 -2.05 -6.33 -3.79
CA LEU A 94 -2.01 -4.89 -3.57
C LEU A 94 -1.26 -4.26 -4.74
N VAL A 95 -1.95 -3.47 -5.54
CA VAL A 95 -1.33 -2.71 -6.64
C VAL A 95 -0.86 -1.39 -6.06
N CYS A 96 0.45 -1.14 -6.13
CA CYS A 96 1.06 -0.03 -5.42
C CYS A 96 1.80 0.91 -6.36
N ALA A 97 1.79 2.20 -6.01
CA ALA A 97 2.57 3.23 -6.67
C ALA A 97 3.43 3.94 -5.64
N LYS A 98 4.62 4.38 -6.05
CA LYS A 98 5.47 5.16 -5.17
C LYS A 98 4.75 6.43 -4.74
N LYS A 99 4.79 6.70 -3.45
CA LYS A 99 4.23 7.92 -2.90
C LYS A 99 5.28 9.02 -2.98
N MET A 100 4.94 10.10 -3.67
CA MET A 100 5.83 11.24 -3.82
C MET A 100 5.43 12.31 -2.83
N GLY A 101 6.42 13.00 -2.29
CA GLY A 101 6.18 14.16 -1.45
C GLY A 101 5.85 15.40 -2.26
N ILE A 102 5.67 16.52 -1.56
CA ILE A 102 5.43 17.81 -2.18
C ILE A 102 6.63 18.16 -3.07
N ASN A 103 6.36 18.71 -4.25
CA ASN A 103 7.40 19.07 -5.23
C ASN A 103 8.16 17.86 -5.78
N GLY A 104 7.53 16.70 -5.80
CA GLY A 104 8.14 15.50 -6.34
C GLY A 104 9.17 14.84 -5.43
N VAL A 105 9.34 15.34 -4.22
CA VAL A 105 10.25 14.73 -3.25
C VAL A 105 9.59 13.48 -2.69
N GLN A 106 10.34 12.38 -2.69
CA GLN A 106 9.83 11.14 -2.16
C GLN A 106 9.68 11.21 -0.64
N ILE A 107 8.53 10.75 -0.14
CA ILE A 107 8.28 10.70 1.30
C ILE A 107 8.83 9.39 1.83
N SER A 108 9.68 9.48 2.85
CA SER A 108 10.23 8.31 3.52
C SER A 108 9.43 8.01 4.78
N ALA A 109 9.41 6.75 5.14
CA ALA A 109 8.79 6.34 6.40
C ALA A 109 9.61 6.81 7.59
#